data_7453004c7c353bca0212d2c6ec4e0a62
#
_entry.id   7453004c7c353bca0212d2c6ec4e0a62
#
_cell.length_a   1.000
_cell.length_b   1.000
_cell.length_c   1.000
_cell.angle_alpha   90.00
_cell.angle_beta   90.00
_cell.angle_gamma   90.00
#
_symmetry.space_group_name_H-M   'P 1'
#
loop_
_entity.id
_entity.type
_entity.pdbx_description
1 polymer ?
#
loop_
_entity_poly.entity_id
_entity_poly.type
_entity_poly.pdbx_seq_one_letter_code
_entity_poly.pdbx_strand_id
1 'polypeptide(L)'
;MALEATLFRRTRLGAHRHCLALMEAYACSAPLWERFCLASYVGIGPLVARFLGFDMSHMWGKADTVIADVLAVSRLGPREIVRELRRYIRLNLEKKEHLSFDEARAEIYEQSFYPLVTHFTFALQPSAAARLRFIREMILSVNQEQASFADLGCGSGLILCDVLKQKPLWTGHGLDISPASIDYAERLSRYRQVKERAEFSVGDMIRLPYPDASLDLVIASEVIEHAPDPRGVMAEIARVLLPGGKLVLTIPLESHAVAHLNSPGRPDDLRSLCERAGLYVRRMETHWHFGFGDDRRHIFALGEKIQSACE
;
A
#
# COMPACT_ATOMS: atom_id res chain seq x y z
N MET A 1 -31.37 8.51 7.35
CA MET A 1 -31.11 7.06 7.52
C MET A 1 -31.68 6.18 6.41
N ALA A 2 -32.98 6.20 6.06
CA ALA A 2 -33.51 5.35 4.98
C ALA A 2 -33.02 5.77 3.57
N LEU A 3 -32.86 7.06 3.29
CA LEU A 3 -32.34 7.58 2.00
C LEU A 3 -30.88 7.26 1.77
N GLU A 4 -30.05 7.33 2.81
CA GLU A 4 -28.61 7.00 2.75
C GLU A 4 -28.40 5.50 2.50
N ALA A 5 -29.17 4.64 3.16
CA ALA A 5 -29.11 3.19 2.93
C ALA A 5 -29.51 2.79 1.50
N THR A 6 -30.45 3.54 0.90
CA THR A 6 -30.89 3.30 -0.48
C THR A 6 -29.88 3.82 -1.51
N LEU A 7 -29.22 4.95 -1.24
CA LEU A 7 -28.11 5.47 -2.06
C LEU A 7 -26.90 4.52 -2.00
N PHE A 8 -26.59 4.01 -0.81
CA PHE A 8 -25.48 3.07 -0.59
C PHE A 8 -25.71 1.71 -1.28
N ARG A 9 -26.96 1.21 -1.31
CA ARG A 9 -27.30 -0.01 -2.07
C ARG A 9 -27.25 0.22 -3.59
N ARG A 10 -27.66 1.38 -4.10
CA ARG A 10 -27.59 1.71 -5.53
C ARG A 10 -26.15 1.89 -6.02
N THR A 11 -25.27 2.47 -5.21
CA THR A 11 -23.84 2.60 -5.54
C THR A 11 -23.12 1.25 -5.51
N ARG A 12 -23.43 0.35 -4.57
CA ARG A 12 -22.88 -1.01 -4.56
C ARG A 12 -23.28 -1.84 -5.78
N LEU A 13 -24.56 -1.83 -6.16
CA LEU A 13 -25.03 -2.51 -7.37
C LEU A 13 -24.45 -1.90 -8.65
N GLY A 14 -24.25 -0.58 -8.67
CA GLY A 14 -23.56 0.12 -9.76
C GLY A 14 -22.10 -0.26 -9.86
N ALA A 15 -21.35 -0.26 -8.75
CA ALA A 15 -19.94 -0.64 -8.68
C ALA A 15 -19.72 -2.09 -9.13
N HIS A 16 -20.57 -3.02 -8.70
CA HIS A 16 -20.48 -4.43 -9.09
C HIS A 16 -20.72 -4.63 -10.60
N ARG A 17 -21.70 -3.95 -11.20
CA ARG A 17 -21.94 -3.98 -12.65
C ARG A 17 -20.78 -3.35 -13.44
N HIS A 18 -20.18 -2.27 -12.94
CA HIS A 18 -19.01 -1.64 -13.57
C HIS A 18 -17.75 -2.50 -13.43
N CYS A 19 -17.59 -3.20 -12.31
CA CYS A 19 -16.53 -4.17 -12.11
C CYS A 19 -16.61 -5.31 -13.14
N LEU A 20 -17.77 -5.92 -13.30
CA LEU A 20 -18.01 -6.96 -14.30
C LEU A 20 -17.75 -6.44 -15.72
N ALA A 21 -18.23 -5.24 -16.05
CA ALA A 21 -17.99 -4.63 -17.37
C ALA A 21 -16.50 -4.29 -17.62
N LEU A 22 -15.76 -3.87 -16.58
CA LEU A 22 -14.32 -3.67 -16.65
C LEU A 22 -13.58 -4.99 -16.87
N MET A 23 -14.00 -6.04 -16.20
CA MET A 23 -13.42 -7.37 -16.31
C MET A 23 -13.76 -8.03 -17.64
N GLU A 24 -14.97 -7.87 -18.16
CA GLU A 24 -15.38 -8.31 -19.50
C GLU A 24 -14.63 -7.56 -20.59
N ALA A 25 -14.49 -6.23 -20.49
CA ALA A 25 -13.72 -5.43 -21.44
C ALA A 25 -12.23 -5.81 -21.45
N TYR A 26 -11.67 -6.13 -20.27
CA TYR A 26 -10.30 -6.63 -20.16
C TYR A 26 -10.19 -8.05 -20.74
N ALA A 27 -11.08 -8.97 -20.38
CA ALA A 27 -11.09 -10.34 -20.86
C ALA A 27 -11.26 -10.43 -22.39
N CYS A 28 -12.10 -9.57 -23.01
CA CYS A 28 -12.33 -9.55 -24.44
C CYS A 28 -11.14 -9.06 -25.28
N SER A 29 -10.19 -8.34 -24.67
CA SER A 29 -9.09 -7.66 -25.38
C SER A 29 -7.70 -8.13 -24.97
N ALA A 30 -7.60 -9.04 -23.97
CA ALA A 30 -6.34 -9.58 -23.49
C ALA A 30 -5.87 -10.82 -24.29
N PRO A 31 -4.55 -11.09 -24.38
CA PRO A 31 -4.03 -12.35 -24.90
C PRO A 31 -4.61 -13.58 -24.18
N LEU A 32 -4.61 -14.72 -24.83
CA LEU A 32 -5.28 -15.95 -24.33
C LEU A 32 -4.79 -16.36 -22.93
N TRP A 33 -3.53 -16.21 -22.62
CA TRP A 33 -2.94 -16.52 -21.34
C TRP A 33 -3.35 -15.53 -20.23
N GLU A 34 -3.48 -14.23 -20.55
CA GLU A 34 -3.99 -13.21 -19.63
C GLU A 34 -5.47 -13.46 -19.31
N ARG A 35 -6.26 -13.89 -20.30
CA ARG A 35 -7.65 -14.33 -20.11
C ARG A 35 -7.74 -15.52 -19.17
N PHE A 36 -6.82 -16.49 -19.34
CA PHE A 36 -6.74 -17.65 -18.48
C PHE A 36 -6.37 -17.27 -17.04
N CYS A 37 -5.38 -16.39 -16.87
CA CYS A 37 -5.00 -15.88 -15.55
C CYS A 37 -6.13 -15.09 -14.89
N LEU A 38 -6.81 -14.22 -15.63
CA LEU A 38 -7.93 -13.44 -15.11
C LEU A 38 -9.15 -14.31 -14.81
N ALA A 39 -9.48 -15.27 -15.68
CA ALA A 39 -10.56 -16.22 -15.47
C ALA A 39 -10.27 -17.16 -14.28
N SER A 40 -9.01 -17.55 -14.08
CA SER A 40 -8.58 -18.31 -12.90
C SER A 40 -8.69 -17.50 -11.62
N TYR A 41 -8.36 -16.22 -11.66
CA TYR A 41 -8.42 -15.34 -10.52
C TYR A 41 -9.87 -14.94 -10.15
N VAL A 42 -10.71 -14.71 -11.14
CA VAL A 42 -12.08 -14.16 -10.98
C VAL A 42 -13.15 -15.25 -11.01
N GLY A 43 -12.99 -16.25 -11.87
CA GLY A 43 -14.00 -17.31 -12.07
C GLY A 43 -13.74 -18.60 -11.29
N ILE A 44 -12.51 -19.08 -11.32
CA ILE A 44 -12.12 -20.36 -10.72
C ILE A 44 -11.56 -20.16 -9.30
N GLY A 45 -10.82 -19.07 -9.05
CA GLY A 45 -10.24 -18.77 -7.75
C GLY A 45 -11.26 -18.80 -6.61
N PRO A 46 -12.42 -18.14 -6.73
CA PRO A 46 -13.49 -18.19 -5.73
C PRO A 46 -14.12 -19.59 -5.58
N LEU A 47 -14.25 -20.34 -6.67
CA LEU A 47 -14.77 -21.70 -6.64
C LEU A 47 -13.79 -22.67 -5.97
N VAL A 48 -12.51 -22.56 -6.31
CA VAL A 48 -11.43 -23.37 -5.71
C VAL A 48 -11.26 -23.00 -4.23
N ALA A 49 -11.26 -21.73 -3.88
CA ALA A 49 -11.19 -21.27 -2.50
C ALA A 49 -12.36 -21.79 -1.66
N ARG A 50 -13.58 -21.73 -2.21
CA ARG A 50 -14.78 -22.29 -1.58
C ARG A 50 -14.72 -23.82 -1.44
N PHE A 51 -14.18 -24.50 -2.44
CA PHE A 51 -13.98 -25.96 -2.41
C PHE A 51 -12.91 -26.36 -1.39
N LEU A 52 -11.88 -25.53 -1.19
CA LEU A 52 -10.81 -25.74 -0.21
C LEU A 52 -11.16 -25.17 1.19
N GLY A 53 -12.39 -24.68 1.40
CA GLY A 53 -12.85 -24.16 2.69
C GLY A 53 -12.33 -22.77 3.06
N PHE A 54 -11.76 -22.02 2.11
CA PHE A 54 -11.34 -20.62 2.35
C PHE A 54 -12.54 -19.66 2.23
N ASP A 55 -12.79 -18.88 3.28
CA ASP A 55 -13.79 -17.83 3.25
C ASP A 55 -13.28 -16.59 2.47
N MET A 56 -13.72 -16.47 1.22
CA MET A 56 -13.39 -15.36 0.34
C MET A 56 -14.35 -14.16 0.51
N SER A 57 -15.38 -14.25 1.34
CA SER A 57 -16.36 -13.18 1.53
C SER A 57 -15.74 -11.87 2.01
N HIS A 58 -14.67 -11.96 2.82
CA HIS A 58 -13.87 -10.82 3.28
C HIS A 58 -13.07 -10.13 2.17
N MET A 59 -12.66 -10.84 1.12
CA MET A 59 -11.93 -10.26 -0.01
C MET A 59 -12.86 -9.50 -0.95
N TRP A 60 -14.05 -10.04 -1.25
CA TRP A 60 -14.99 -9.40 -2.17
C TRP A 60 -15.56 -8.09 -1.64
N GLY A 61 -15.90 -8.03 -0.36
CA GLY A 61 -16.38 -6.78 0.26
C GLY A 61 -15.36 -5.65 0.26
N LYS A 62 -14.05 -5.98 0.25
CA LYS A 62 -12.96 -5.01 0.15
C LYS A 62 -12.68 -4.60 -1.30
N ALA A 63 -12.77 -5.53 -2.25
CA ALA A 63 -12.62 -5.23 -3.67
C ALA A 63 -13.67 -4.23 -4.14
N ASP A 64 -14.94 -4.40 -3.75
CA ASP A 64 -16.01 -3.46 -4.07
C ASP A 64 -15.72 -2.04 -3.54
N THR A 65 -15.16 -1.94 -2.34
CA THR A 65 -14.81 -0.65 -1.74
C THR A 65 -13.66 0.01 -2.49
N VAL A 66 -12.59 -0.74 -2.81
CA VAL A 66 -11.44 -0.23 -3.56
C VAL A 66 -11.85 0.20 -4.97
N ILE A 67 -12.70 -0.57 -5.65
CA ILE A 67 -13.19 -0.22 -6.97
C ILE A 67 -14.07 1.04 -6.91
N ALA A 68 -14.92 1.17 -5.90
CA ALA A 68 -15.72 2.36 -5.69
C ALA A 68 -14.85 3.61 -5.47
N ASP A 69 -13.79 3.49 -4.67
CA ASP A 69 -12.81 4.54 -4.47
C ASP A 69 -12.15 4.96 -5.79
N VAL A 70 -11.64 3.98 -6.54
CA VAL A 70 -10.97 4.24 -7.82
C VAL A 70 -11.89 4.96 -8.80
N LEU A 71 -13.12 4.50 -8.96
CA LEU A 71 -14.09 5.14 -9.85
C LEU A 71 -14.44 6.57 -9.40
N ALA A 72 -14.52 6.81 -8.10
CA ALA A 72 -14.83 8.13 -7.54
C ALA A 72 -13.65 9.11 -7.64
N VAL A 73 -12.41 8.61 -7.53
CA VAL A 73 -11.22 9.44 -7.30
C VAL A 73 -10.34 9.60 -8.53
N SER A 74 -10.27 8.58 -9.42
CA SER A 74 -9.33 8.59 -10.56
C SER A 74 -9.63 9.63 -11.63
N ARG A 75 -10.86 10.11 -11.74
CA ARG A 75 -11.36 10.95 -12.85
C ARG A 75 -11.28 10.26 -14.22
N LEU A 76 -11.02 8.97 -14.25
CA LEU A 76 -10.90 8.16 -15.46
C LEU A 76 -12.17 7.35 -15.66
N GLY A 77 -12.57 7.22 -16.92
CA GLY A 77 -13.61 6.27 -17.29
C GLY A 77 -13.10 4.81 -17.23
N PRO A 78 -14.00 3.82 -17.17
CA PRO A 78 -13.63 2.41 -17.08
C PRO A 78 -12.63 1.94 -18.15
N ARG A 79 -12.77 2.41 -19.41
CA ARG A 79 -11.86 2.07 -20.51
C ARG A 79 -10.45 2.66 -20.31
N GLU A 80 -10.38 3.85 -19.74
CA GLU A 80 -9.10 4.52 -19.46
C GLU A 80 -8.38 3.84 -18.31
N ILE A 81 -9.10 3.45 -17.24
CA ILE A 81 -8.55 2.67 -16.13
C ILE A 81 -7.93 1.37 -16.66
N VAL A 82 -8.63 0.63 -17.52
CA VAL A 82 -8.11 -0.61 -18.12
C VAL A 82 -6.87 -0.33 -18.97
N ARG A 83 -6.85 0.78 -19.72
CA ARG A 83 -5.67 1.17 -20.52
C ARG A 83 -4.45 1.44 -19.64
N GLU A 84 -4.61 2.17 -18.54
CA GLU A 84 -3.52 2.49 -17.62
C GLU A 84 -3.00 1.25 -16.88
N LEU A 85 -3.89 0.37 -16.43
CA LEU A 85 -3.50 -0.92 -15.83
C LEU A 85 -2.69 -1.78 -16.81
N ARG A 86 -3.10 -1.83 -18.09
CA ARG A 86 -2.35 -2.55 -19.12
C ARG A 86 -0.98 -1.95 -19.38
N ARG A 87 -0.87 -0.63 -19.39
CA ARG A 87 0.40 0.07 -19.54
C ARG A 87 1.39 -0.35 -18.44
N TYR A 88 0.93 -0.37 -17.20
CA TYR A 88 1.74 -0.81 -16.08
C TYR A 88 2.16 -2.28 -16.17
N ILE A 89 1.22 -3.18 -16.46
CA ILE A 89 1.49 -4.61 -16.61
C ILE A 89 2.53 -4.84 -17.71
N ARG A 90 2.38 -4.17 -18.86
CA ARG A 90 3.33 -4.26 -19.96
C ARG A 90 4.73 -3.79 -19.56
N LEU A 91 4.85 -2.66 -18.88
CA LEU A 91 6.11 -2.14 -18.37
C LEU A 91 6.84 -3.17 -17.49
N ASN A 92 6.12 -3.81 -16.58
CA ASN A 92 6.71 -4.82 -15.69
C ASN A 92 7.05 -6.14 -16.38
N LEU A 93 6.35 -6.51 -17.47
CA LEU A 93 6.61 -7.73 -18.21
C LEU A 93 7.72 -7.58 -19.27
N GLU A 94 7.84 -6.39 -19.87
CA GLU A 94 8.80 -6.12 -20.94
C GLU A 94 10.19 -5.77 -20.43
N LYS A 95 10.30 -5.18 -19.22
CA LYS A 95 11.59 -4.83 -18.64
C LYS A 95 12.22 -6.02 -17.96
N LYS A 96 13.35 -6.47 -18.51
CA LYS A 96 14.16 -7.60 -18.00
C LYS A 96 15.31 -7.15 -17.12
N GLU A 97 15.63 -5.86 -17.10
CA GLU A 97 16.74 -5.28 -16.35
C GLU A 97 16.23 -4.39 -15.22
N HIS A 98 16.95 -4.35 -14.13
CA HIS A 98 16.63 -3.44 -13.02
C HIS A 98 16.83 -2.00 -13.48
N LEU A 99 15.83 -1.16 -13.20
CA LEU A 99 15.93 0.29 -13.38
C LEU A 99 16.77 0.89 -12.24
N SER A 100 17.57 1.90 -12.56
CA SER A 100 18.09 2.81 -11.54
C SER A 100 16.93 3.54 -10.84
N PHE A 101 17.21 4.14 -9.69
CA PHE A 101 16.19 4.91 -8.96
C PHE A 101 15.58 6.04 -9.81
N ASP A 102 16.42 6.78 -10.54
CA ASP A 102 15.97 7.89 -11.39
C ASP A 102 15.12 7.42 -12.57
N GLU A 103 15.48 6.30 -13.20
CA GLU A 103 14.68 5.69 -14.26
C GLU A 103 13.34 5.18 -13.72
N ALA A 104 13.33 4.49 -12.58
CA ALA A 104 12.11 4.02 -11.94
C ALA A 104 11.20 5.19 -11.53
N ARG A 105 11.79 6.28 -11.04
CA ARG A 105 11.08 7.52 -10.73
C ARG A 105 10.37 8.08 -11.97
N ALA A 106 11.12 8.28 -13.06
CA ALA A 106 10.59 8.89 -14.28
C ALA A 106 9.58 7.99 -15.00
N GLU A 107 9.84 6.68 -15.07
CA GLU A 107 9.05 5.76 -15.87
C GLU A 107 7.85 5.15 -15.15
N ILE A 108 7.88 5.10 -13.82
CA ILE A 108 6.87 4.44 -12.99
C ILE A 108 6.22 5.42 -12.02
N TYR A 109 6.98 5.97 -11.07
CA TYR A 109 6.40 6.67 -9.91
C TYR A 109 5.75 8.00 -10.27
N GLU A 110 6.33 8.77 -11.20
CA GLU A 110 5.77 10.05 -11.65
C GLU A 110 4.62 9.90 -12.64
N GLN A 111 4.32 8.68 -13.09
CA GLN A 111 3.24 8.45 -14.02
C GLN A 111 1.86 8.52 -13.35
N SER A 112 0.90 9.12 -14.04
CA SER A 112 -0.47 9.27 -13.55
C SER A 112 -1.21 7.95 -13.28
N PHE A 113 -0.76 6.84 -13.86
CA PHE A 113 -1.34 5.53 -13.61
C PHE A 113 -0.87 4.91 -12.30
N TYR A 114 0.27 5.34 -11.75
CA TYR A 114 0.91 4.69 -10.60
C TYR A 114 0.01 4.66 -9.34
N PRO A 115 -0.59 5.78 -8.88
CA PRO A 115 -1.50 5.73 -7.74
C PRO A 115 -2.74 4.89 -7.97
N LEU A 116 -3.22 4.83 -9.21
CA LEU A 116 -4.32 3.95 -9.60
C LEU A 116 -3.95 2.48 -9.43
N VAL A 117 -2.76 2.09 -9.91
CA VAL A 117 -2.26 0.72 -9.82
C VAL A 117 -2.03 0.33 -8.37
N THR A 118 -1.34 1.18 -7.58
CA THR A 118 -1.11 0.92 -6.15
C THR A 118 -2.42 0.74 -5.39
N HIS A 119 -3.45 1.51 -5.71
CA HIS A 119 -4.76 1.36 -5.12
C HIS A 119 -5.41 0.01 -5.51
N PHE A 120 -5.35 -0.37 -6.79
CA PHE A 120 -5.89 -1.64 -7.27
C PHE A 120 -5.17 -2.87 -6.69
N THR A 121 -3.88 -2.79 -6.39
CA THR A 121 -3.16 -3.91 -5.79
C THR A 121 -3.77 -4.33 -4.45
N PHE A 122 -4.29 -3.39 -3.67
CA PHE A 122 -5.00 -3.70 -2.41
C PHE A 122 -6.32 -4.45 -2.60
N ALA A 123 -6.92 -4.38 -3.79
CA ALA A 123 -8.10 -5.17 -4.12
C ALA A 123 -7.77 -6.55 -4.67
N LEU A 124 -6.69 -6.65 -5.44
CA LEU A 124 -6.41 -7.79 -6.30
C LEU A 124 -5.30 -8.70 -5.78
N GLN A 125 -4.38 -8.20 -4.95
CA GLN A 125 -3.25 -8.98 -4.46
C GLN A 125 -3.45 -9.47 -3.02
N PRO A 126 -3.37 -10.79 -2.77
CA PRO A 126 -3.44 -11.35 -1.42
C PRO A 126 -2.37 -10.80 -0.47
N SER A 127 -1.16 -10.52 -0.99
CA SER A 127 -0.07 -9.89 -0.25
C SER A 127 -0.44 -8.51 0.26
N ALA A 128 -1.03 -7.67 -0.59
CA ALA A 128 -1.46 -6.32 -0.20
C ALA A 128 -2.59 -6.36 0.84
N ALA A 129 -3.53 -7.31 0.74
CA ALA A 129 -4.56 -7.52 1.75
C ALA A 129 -3.97 -7.99 3.09
N ALA A 130 -2.95 -8.83 3.07
CA ALA A 130 -2.24 -9.27 4.28
C ALA A 130 -1.46 -8.13 4.92
N ARG A 131 -0.77 -7.28 4.14
CA ARG A 131 -0.11 -6.05 4.63
C ARG A 131 -1.09 -5.15 5.35
N LEU A 132 -2.23 -4.84 4.72
CA LEU A 132 -3.23 -3.96 5.31
C LEU A 132 -3.78 -4.53 6.62
N ARG A 133 -3.96 -5.86 6.70
CA ARG A 133 -4.38 -6.52 7.94
C ARG A 133 -3.30 -6.39 9.03
N PHE A 134 -2.03 -6.66 8.72
CA PHE A 134 -0.92 -6.52 9.66
C PHE A 134 -0.80 -5.07 10.16
N ILE A 135 -0.85 -4.08 9.25
CA ILE A 135 -0.80 -2.66 9.63
C ILE A 135 -1.95 -2.33 10.58
N ARG A 136 -3.17 -2.80 10.32
CA ARG A 136 -4.33 -2.60 11.19
C ARG A 136 -4.12 -3.23 12.57
N GLU A 137 -3.62 -4.47 12.65
CA GLU A 137 -3.31 -5.12 13.91
C GLU A 137 -2.29 -4.30 14.72
N MET A 138 -1.22 -3.84 14.06
CA MET A 138 -0.19 -3.04 14.73
C MET A 138 -0.74 -1.70 15.22
N ILE A 139 -1.54 -1.02 14.42
CA ILE A 139 -2.19 0.24 14.81
C ILE A 139 -3.16 0.04 15.96
N LEU A 140 -3.92 -1.05 15.97
CA LEU A 140 -4.82 -1.38 17.09
C LEU A 140 -4.06 -1.70 18.37
N SER A 141 -2.82 -2.22 18.26
CA SER A 141 -1.95 -2.46 19.42
C SER A 141 -1.34 -1.19 20.01
N VAL A 142 -1.36 -0.07 19.27
CA VAL A 142 -0.94 1.24 19.79
C VAL A 142 -2.03 1.79 20.69
N ASN A 143 -1.77 1.74 22.00
CA ASN A 143 -2.73 2.18 23.02
C ASN A 143 -2.61 3.68 23.29
N GLN A 144 -2.81 4.50 22.25
CA GLN A 144 -2.86 5.95 22.33
C GLN A 144 -4.20 6.44 21.81
N GLU A 145 -4.85 7.32 22.57
CA GLU A 145 -6.10 7.94 22.20
C GLU A 145 -5.89 8.94 21.04
N GLN A 146 -4.84 9.74 21.15
CA GLN A 146 -4.42 10.69 20.13
C GLN A 146 -2.98 10.37 19.70
N ALA A 147 -2.71 10.43 18.40
CA ALA A 147 -1.38 10.23 17.87
C ALA A 147 -1.20 10.98 16.55
N SER A 148 0.04 11.37 16.29
CA SER A 148 0.50 11.86 14.99
C SER A 148 1.34 10.79 14.30
N PHE A 149 1.04 10.49 13.04
CA PHE A 149 1.78 9.48 12.31
C PHE A 149 2.12 9.90 10.88
N ALA A 150 3.18 9.31 10.32
CA ALA A 150 3.53 9.46 8.92
C ALA A 150 3.39 8.11 8.18
N ASP A 151 2.93 8.17 6.92
CA ASP A 151 2.90 7.08 5.94
C ASP A 151 3.89 7.43 4.83
N LEU A 152 5.06 6.79 4.83
CA LEU A 152 6.15 7.05 3.89
C LEU A 152 5.96 6.21 2.62
N GLY A 153 6.07 6.85 1.45
CA GLY A 153 5.68 6.24 0.20
C GLY A 153 4.19 5.94 0.18
N CYS A 154 3.37 6.91 0.57
CA CYS A 154 1.94 6.71 0.83
C CYS A 154 1.13 6.32 -0.43
N GLY A 155 1.70 6.46 -1.63
CA GLY A 155 1.08 6.11 -2.90
C GLY A 155 -0.31 6.72 -3.05
N SER A 156 -1.32 5.88 -3.17
CA SER A 156 -2.72 6.33 -3.29
C SER A 156 -3.32 6.91 -2.00
N GLY A 157 -2.61 6.88 -0.88
CA GLY A 157 -3.10 7.31 0.43
C GLY A 157 -4.08 6.34 1.10
N LEU A 158 -4.24 5.12 0.55
CA LEU A 158 -5.22 4.16 1.07
C LEU A 158 -4.94 3.75 2.51
N ILE A 159 -3.68 3.44 2.84
CA ILE A 159 -3.29 3.04 4.19
C ILE A 159 -3.58 4.17 5.17
N LEU A 160 -3.11 5.37 4.88
CA LEU A 160 -3.34 6.55 5.72
C LEU A 160 -4.84 6.80 5.96
N CYS A 161 -5.65 6.81 4.89
CA CYS A 161 -7.09 6.98 5.01
C CYS A 161 -7.76 5.87 5.84
N ASP A 162 -7.29 4.63 5.70
CA ASP A 162 -7.80 3.49 6.44
C ASP A 162 -7.49 3.59 7.94
N VAL A 163 -6.28 4.02 8.30
CA VAL A 163 -5.87 4.32 9.68
C VAL A 163 -6.75 5.40 10.29
N LEU A 164 -6.91 6.52 9.61
CA LEU A 164 -7.71 7.64 10.11
C LEU A 164 -9.20 7.31 10.26
N LYS A 165 -9.72 6.36 9.49
CA LYS A 165 -11.08 5.82 9.68
C LYS A 165 -11.20 5.01 10.97
N GLN A 166 -10.17 4.29 11.36
CA GLN A 166 -10.16 3.45 12.57
C GLN A 166 -9.80 4.22 13.83
N LYS A 167 -9.00 5.27 13.70
CA LYS A 167 -8.50 6.12 14.79
C LYS A 167 -8.98 7.56 14.59
N PRO A 168 -10.20 7.91 15.05
CA PRO A 168 -10.83 9.19 14.73
C PRO A 168 -10.16 10.42 15.35
N LEU A 169 -9.31 10.24 16.37
CA LEU A 169 -8.58 11.33 17.02
C LEU A 169 -7.10 11.43 16.58
N TRP A 170 -6.68 10.59 15.63
CA TRP A 170 -5.34 10.64 15.09
C TRP A 170 -5.23 11.61 13.91
N THR A 171 -4.03 12.16 13.70
CA THR A 171 -3.64 12.93 12.53
C THR A 171 -2.59 12.19 11.72
N GLY A 172 -2.66 12.24 10.39
CA GLY A 172 -1.77 11.50 9.50
C GLY A 172 -1.12 12.40 8.46
N HIS A 173 0.17 12.14 8.19
CA HIS A 173 0.96 12.81 7.18
C HIS A 173 1.41 11.80 6.13
N GLY A 174 0.96 11.93 4.88
CA GLY A 174 1.39 11.12 3.75
C GLY A 174 2.53 11.80 3.00
N LEU A 175 3.64 11.10 2.81
CA LEU A 175 4.77 11.54 2.01
C LEU A 175 4.97 10.61 0.83
N ASP A 176 5.08 11.15 -0.37
CA ASP A 176 5.41 10.38 -1.58
C ASP A 176 6.24 11.22 -2.53
N ILE A 177 7.13 10.58 -3.29
CA ILE A 177 7.96 11.29 -4.28
C ILE A 177 7.16 11.69 -5.51
N SER A 178 6.01 11.07 -5.75
CA SER A 178 5.14 11.25 -6.90
C SER A 178 4.08 12.33 -6.68
N PRO A 179 4.12 13.45 -7.41
CA PRO A 179 3.04 14.44 -7.37
C PRO A 179 1.67 13.85 -7.75
N ALA A 180 1.65 12.87 -8.67
CA ALA A 180 0.42 12.19 -9.08
C ALA A 180 -0.18 11.36 -7.94
N SER A 181 0.66 10.71 -7.14
CA SER A 181 0.25 9.98 -5.94
C SER A 181 -0.38 10.93 -4.91
N ILE A 182 0.25 12.06 -4.66
CA ILE A 182 -0.24 13.05 -3.70
C ILE A 182 -1.59 13.65 -4.14
N ASP A 183 -1.75 14.04 -5.42
CA ASP A 183 -3.04 14.53 -5.94
C ASP A 183 -4.15 13.47 -5.80
N TYR A 184 -3.81 12.20 -6.07
CA TYR A 184 -4.75 11.10 -5.90
C TYR A 184 -5.11 10.88 -4.42
N ALA A 185 -4.12 10.84 -3.52
CA ALA A 185 -4.31 10.64 -2.09
C ALA A 185 -5.16 11.75 -1.45
N GLU A 186 -4.95 13.00 -1.87
CA GLU A 186 -5.78 14.12 -1.45
C GLU A 186 -7.25 13.96 -1.85
N ARG A 187 -7.51 13.52 -3.09
CA ARG A 187 -8.88 13.24 -3.54
C ARG A 187 -9.50 12.09 -2.77
N LEU A 188 -8.72 11.03 -2.50
CA LEU A 188 -9.18 9.89 -1.71
C LEU A 188 -9.54 10.30 -0.29
N SER A 189 -8.71 11.13 0.35
CA SER A 189 -8.97 11.61 1.71
C SER A 189 -10.27 12.41 1.82
N ARG A 190 -10.56 13.26 0.81
CA ARG A 190 -11.84 13.99 0.72
C ARG A 190 -13.02 13.03 0.53
N TYR A 191 -12.89 12.09 -0.40
CA TYR A 191 -13.92 11.08 -0.66
C TYR A 191 -14.18 10.19 0.58
N ARG A 192 -13.11 9.81 1.27
CA ARG A 192 -13.16 9.03 2.51
C ARG A 192 -13.52 9.87 3.75
N GLN A 193 -13.72 11.19 3.62
CA GLN A 193 -14.09 12.11 4.71
C GLN A 193 -13.09 12.11 5.88
N VAL A 194 -11.79 12.09 5.56
CA VAL A 194 -10.70 12.17 6.56
C VAL A 194 -9.74 13.34 6.28
N LYS A 195 -10.02 14.19 5.28
CA LYS A 195 -9.12 15.27 4.82
C LYS A 195 -8.71 16.22 5.94
N GLU A 196 -9.61 16.53 6.87
CA GLU A 196 -9.34 17.47 7.98
C GLU A 196 -8.24 16.96 8.94
N ARG A 197 -7.90 15.68 8.85
CA ARG A 197 -6.89 15.02 9.69
C ARG A 197 -5.77 14.37 8.87
N ALA A 198 -5.78 14.59 7.54
CA ALA A 198 -4.83 14.03 6.59
C ALA A 198 -4.12 15.15 5.85
N GLU A 199 -2.82 15.21 5.98
CA GLU A 199 -1.94 16.08 5.20
C GLU A 199 -1.13 15.23 4.22
N PHE A 200 -0.89 15.75 3.01
CA PHE A 200 -0.09 15.06 2.02
C PHE A 200 0.93 16.03 1.42
N SER A 201 2.16 15.55 1.23
CA SER A 201 3.23 16.33 0.63
C SER A 201 4.09 15.51 -0.32
N VAL A 202 4.54 16.16 -1.38
CA VAL A 202 5.58 15.60 -2.25
C VAL A 202 6.92 15.74 -1.54
N GLY A 203 7.65 14.62 -1.41
CA GLY A 203 8.95 14.64 -0.75
C GLY A 203 9.67 13.30 -0.83
N ASP A 204 10.97 13.35 -0.52
CA ASP A 204 11.83 12.18 -0.49
C ASP A 204 12.03 11.70 0.96
N MET A 205 11.92 10.40 1.17
CA MET A 205 12.12 9.78 2.49
C MET A 205 13.57 9.83 2.98
N ILE A 206 14.52 10.18 2.13
CA ILE A 206 15.94 10.39 2.51
C ILE A 206 16.08 11.56 3.48
N ARG A 207 15.18 12.54 3.40
CA ARG A 207 15.12 13.69 4.30
C ARG A 207 13.67 14.01 4.64
N LEU A 208 13.22 13.55 5.79
CA LEU A 208 11.84 13.72 6.23
C LEU A 208 11.59 15.16 6.69
N PRO A 209 10.48 15.79 6.23
CA PRO A 209 10.15 17.18 6.56
C PRO A 209 9.51 17.34 7.95
N TYR A 210 9.82 16.43 8.87
CA TYR A 210 9.28 16.43 10.23
C TYR A 210 10.37 16.76 11.24
N PRO A 211 10.03 17.46 12.34
CA PRO A 211 10.97 17.72 13.44
C PRO A 211 11.47 16.44 14.11
N ASP A 212 12.58 16.52 14.81
CA ASP A 212 13.06 15.46 15.66
C ASP A 212 12.01 15.10 16.73
N ALA A 213 11.84 13.82 17.00
CA ALA A 213 10.96 13.32 18.06
C ALA A 213 9.55 13.97 18.03
N SER A 214 8.88 13.94 16.87
CA SER A 214 7.57 14.58 16.63
C SER A 214 6.45 13.61 16.29
N LEU A 215 6.76 12.36 15.95
CA LEU A 215 5.78 11.36 15.51
C LEU A 215 5.68 10.19 16.49
N ASP A 216 4.46 9.77 16.77
CA ASP A 216 4.16 8.57 17.57
C ASP A 216 4.36 7.29 16.75
N LEU A 217 4.11 7.35 15.46
CA LEU A 217 4.17 6.20 14.57
C LEU A 217 4.67 6.61 13.18
N VAL A 218 5.50 5.75 12.58
CA VAL A 218 5.81 5.79 11.15
C VAL A 218 5.39 4.47 10.51
N ILE A 219 4.72 4.56 9.37
CA ILE A 219 4.40 3.44 8.50
C ILE A 219 5.30 3.53 7.28
N ALA A 220 6.01 2.45 6.96
CA ALA A 220 6.83 2.31 5.76
C ALA A 220 6.51 0.96 5.11
N SER A 221 5.54 0.98 4.18
CA SER A 221 5.02 -0.26 3.59
C SER A 221 5.43 -0.37 2.13
N GLU A 222 6.33 -1.32 1.82
CA GLU A 222 6.86 -1.57 0.47
C GLU A 222 7.47 -0.28 -0.13
N VAL A 223 8.39 0.32 0.61
CA VAL A 223 9.03 1.58 0.17
C VAL A 223 10.53 1.59 0.43
N ILE A 224 11.03 0.94 1.48
CA ILE A 224 12.46 0.98 1.86
C ILE A 224 13.35 0.30 0.81
N GLU A 225 12.84 -0.73 0.13
CA GLU A 225 13.51 -1.44 -0.95
C GLU A 225 13.82 -0.57 -2.17
N HIS A 226 13.12 0.54 -2.31
CA HIS A 226 13.34 1.51 -3.39
C HIS A 226 14.39 2.55 -3.04
N ALA A 227 14.78 2.67 -1.78
CA ALA A 227 15.74 3.67 -1.34
C ALA A 227 17.15 3.36 -1.84
N PRO A 228 17.89 4.33 -2.42
CA PRO A 228 19.31 4.18 -2.72
C PRO A 228 20.17 3.98 -1.45
N ASP A 229 19.78 4.63 -0.35
CA ASP A 229 20.40 4.49 0.98
C ASP A 229 19.35 4.12 2.05
N PRO A 230 19.03 2.84 2.25
CA PRO A 230 18.08 2.42 3.26
C PRO A 230 18.56 2.70 4.70
N ARG A 231 19.89 2.83 4.94
CA ARG A 231 20.41 3.18 6.27
C ARG A 231 20.10 4.62 6.62
N GLY A 232 20.30 5.54 5.68
CA GLY A 232 19.94 6.95 5.85
C GLY A 232 18.45 7.13 6.11
N VAL A 233 17.60 6.42 5.36
CA VAL A 233 16.15 6.44 5.57
C VAL A 233 15.76 5.92 6.97
N MET A 234 16.37 4.83 7.43
CA MET A 234 16.09 4.30 8.77
C MET A 234 16.57 5.25 9.88
N ALA A 235 17.67 5.96 9.68
CA ALA A 235 18.13 6.99 10.60
C ALA A 235 17.16 8.18 10.67
N GLU A 236 16.62 8.62 9.54
CA GLU A 236 15.60 9.68 9.47
C GLU A 236 14.28 9.23 10.16
N ILE A 237 13.84 8.00 9.94
CA ILE A 237 12.69 7.43 10.65
C ILE A 237 12.93 7.45 12.18
N ALA A 238 14.09 7.01 12.61
CA ALA A 238 14.45 7.03 14.02
C ALA A 238 14.53 8.46 14.58
N ARG A 239 15.03 9.43 13.79
CA ARG A 239 15.10 10.84 14.19
C ARG A 239 13.72 11.41 14.49
N VAL A 240 12.77 11.21 13.58
CA VAL A 240 11.42 11.82 13.69
C VAL A 240 10.52 11.12 14.72
N LEU A 241 10.75 9.85 15.03
CA LEU A 241 9.98 9.14 16.04
C LEU A 241 10.25 9.67 17.45
N LEU A 242 9.21 9.81 18.22
CA LEU A 242 9.28 10.04 19.67
C LEU A 242 10.01 8.86 20.36
N PRO A 243 10.66 9.06 21.53
CA PRO A 243 11.08 7.95 22.38
C PRO A 243 9.90 7.04 22.69
N GLY A 244 10.02 5.72 22.41
CA GLY A 244 8.92 4.77 22.49
C GLY A 244 7.97 4.79 21.26
N GLY A 245 8.18 5.68 20.31
CA GLY A 245 7.44 5.73 19.05
C GLY A 245 7.65 4.47 18.22
N LYS A 246 6.68 4.13 17.38
CA LYS A 246 6.61 2.84 16.66
C LYS A 246 6.94 3.00 15.18
N LEU A 247 7.55 1.95 14.60
CA LEU A 247 7.70 1.77 13.17
C LEU A 247 6.91 0.53 12.75
N VAL A 248 5.95 0.67 11.85
CA VAL A 248 5.33 -0.44 11.14
C VAL A 248 5.95 -0.53 9.75
N LEU A 249 6.65 -1.63 9.49
CA LEU A 249 7.42 -1.84 8.28
C LEU A 249 6.96 -3.12 7.57
N THR A 250 6.75 -3.04 6.26
CA THR A 250 6.64 -4.21 5.40
C THR A 250 7.59 -4.09 4.21
N ILE A 251 8.25 -5.18 3.85
CA ILE A 251 9.24 -5.21 2.78
C ILE A 251 9.29 -6.60 2.12
N PRO A 252 9.42 -6.70 0.80
CA PRO A 252 9.60 -7.99 0.14
C PRO A 252 10.99 -8.55 0.42
N LEU A 253 11.05 -9.86 0.64
CA LEU A 253 12.29 -10.62 0.82
C LEU A 253 12.79 -11.12 -0.55
N GLU A 254 14.07 -10.98 -0.85
CA GLU A 254 14.71 -11.47 -2.09
C GLU A 254 13.97 -11.01 -3.36
N SER A 255 13.48 -9.78 -3.37
CA SER A 255 12.73 -9.29 -4.52
C SER A 255 13.63 -8.94 -5.71
N HIS A 256 13.22 -9.39 -6.88
CA HIS A 256 13.84 -9.07 -8.17
C HIS A 256 12.97 -8.13 -9.02
N ALA A 257 12.04 -7.40 -8.41
CA ALA A 257 11.24 -6.42 -9.14
C ALA A 257 12.14 -5.30 -9.69
N VAL A 258 11.76 -4.80 -10.85
CA VAL A 258 12.56 -3.86 -11.65
C VAL A 258 13.01 -2.63 -10.87
N ALA A 259 12.20 -2.16 -9.92
CA ALA A 259 12.44 -0.96 -9.14
C ALA A 259 12.94 -1.24 -7.70
N HIS A 260 13.23 -2.49 -7.35
CA HIS A 260 13.72 -2.84 -6.01
C HIS A 260 15.23 -2.84 -5.99
N LEU A 261 15.83 -1.88 -5.31
CA LEU A 261 17.28 -1.71 -5.22
C LEU A 261 17.88 -2.49 -4.04
N ASN A 262 17.15 -2.60 -2.94
CA ASN A 262 17.67 -3.07 -1.65
C ASN A 262 16.70 -4.00 -0.91
N SER A 263 16.30 -5.12 -1.51
CA SER A 263 15.52 -6.13 -0.78
C SER A 263 16.42 -6.96 0.13
N PRO A 264 16.06 -7.17 1.41
CA PRO A 264 16.84 -8.03 2.30
C PRO A 264 16.84 -9.48 1.81
N GLY A 265 17.97 -10.16 1.94
CA GLY A 265 18.08 -11.61 1.64
C GLY A 265 17.53 -12.46 2.77
N ARG A 266 17.55 -11.97 4.01
CA ARG A 266 17.07 -12.68 5.22
C ARG A 266 16.38 -11.71 6.18
N PRO A 267 15.45 -12.22 7.04
CA PRO A 267 14.81 -11.39 8.07
C PRO A 267 15.82 -10.71 9.02
N ASP A 268 16.94 -11.37 9.33
CA ASP A 268 17.98 -10.81 10.20
C ASP A 268 18.71 -9.59 9.58
N ASP A 269 18.75 -9.49 8.26
CA ASP A 269 19.32 -8.31 7.58
C ASP A 269 18.44 -7.08 7.87
N LEU A 270 17.12 -7.24 7.82
CA LEU A 270 16.18 -6.17 8.18
C LEU A 270 16.25 -5.83 9.67
N ARG A 271 16.31 -6.85 10.54
CA ARG A 271 16.47 -6.63 11.98
C ARG A 271 17.72 -5.79 12.27
N SER A 272 18.86 -6.18 11.68
CA SER A 272 20.12 -5.45 11.83
C SER A 272 20.04 -4.01 11.30
N LEU A 273 19.31 -3.79 10.22
CA LEU A 273 19.07 -2.46 9.67
C LEU A 273 18.28 -1.58 10.65
N CYS A 274 17.21 -2.10 11.25
CA CYS A 274 16.42 -1.41 12.26
C CYS A 274 17.25 -1.09 13.53
N GLU A 275 17.94 -2.09 14.08
CA GLU A 275 18.67 -1.98 15.33
C GLU A 275 19.85 -0.99 15.25
N ARG A 276 20.54 -0.94 14.11
CA ARG A 276 21.58 0.07 13.85
C ARG A 276 21.07 1.50 13.84
N ALA A 277 19.79 1.70 13.54
CA ALA A 277 19.12 3.00 13.61
C ALA A 277 18.53 3.30 15.01
N GLY A 278 18.71 2.42 15.99
CA GLY A 278 18.13 2.58 17.33
C GLY A 278 16.65 2.16 17.43
N LEU A 279 16.19 1.34 16.48
CA LEU A 279 14.82 0.83 16.42
C LEU A 279 14.81 -0.66 16.81
N TYR A 280 14.34 -0.97 18.00
CA TYR A 280 14.25 -2.34 18.49
C TYR A 280 13.07 -3.06 17.86
N VAL A 281 13.30 -4.22 17.22
CA VAL A 281 12.25 -5.00 16.56
C VAL A 281 11.50 -5.86 17.58
N ARG A 282 10.28 -5.45 17.92
CA ARG A 282 9.40 -6.10 18.89
C ARG A 282 8.69 -7.34 18.32
N ARG A 283 8.29 -7.27 17.04
CA ARG A 283 7.62 -8.36 16.32
C ARG A 283 8.12 -8.40 14.89
N MET A 284 8.38 -9.58 14.37
CA MET A 284 8.74 -9.80 12.97
C MET A 284 8.14 -11.12 12.50
N GLU A 285 7.48 -11.08 11.37
CA GLU A 285 6.84 -12.23 10.75
C GLU A 285 7.21 -12.29 9.28
N THR A 286 7.32 -13.50 8.74
CA THR A 286 7.52 -13.72 7.31
C THR A 286 6.31 -14.45 6.77
N HIS A 287 5.70 -13.87 5.75
CA HIS A 287 4.52 -14.43 5.09
C HIS A 287 4.84 -14.78 3.64
N TRP A 288 4.37 -15.97 3.22
CA TRP A 288 4.36 -16.37 1.83
C TRP A 288 3.11 -15.86 1.16
N HIS A 289 3.27 -15.26 0.01
CA HIS A 289 2.15 -14.82 -0.80
C HIS A 289 2.30 -15.39 -2.20
N PHE A 290 1.26 -16.10 -2.64
CA PHE A 290 1.11 -16.54 -4.02
C PHE A 290 0.35 -15.45 -4.79
N GLY A 291 0.93 -14.93 -5.84
CA GLY A 291 0.32 -13.88 -6.66
C GLY A 291 0.89 -13.87 -8.07
N PHE A 292 0.30 -13.07 -8.97
CA PHE A 292 0.72 -12.95 -10.36
C PHE A 292 2.21 -12.64 -10.48
N GLY A 293 3.01 -13.67 -10.82
CA GLY A 293 4.44 -13.55 -11.08
C GLY A 293 5.31 -13.25 -9.88
N ASP A 294 4.77 -13.41 -8.67
CA ASP A 294 5.43 -12.97 -7.45
C ASP A 294 5.25 -13.97 -6.31
N ASP A 295 5.94 -15.10 -6.38
CA ASP A 295 6.07 -16.05 -5.27
C ASP A 295 7.06 -15.49 -4.24
N ARG A 296 6.71 -14.34 -3.62
CA ARG A 296 7.61 -13.66 -2.70
C ARG A 296 7.20 -13.87 -1.26
N ARG A 297 8.23 -13.96 -0.45
CA ARG A 297 8.11 -13.79 0.99
C ARG A 297 8.14 -12.30 1.30
N HIS A 298 7.26 -11.86 2.19
CA HIS A 298 7.29 -10.51 2.73
C HIS A 298 7.60 -10.56 4.21
N ILE A 299 8.42 -9.64 4.67
CA ILE A 299 8.68 -9.43 6.08
C ILE A 299 7.75 -8.33 6.57
N PHE A 300 7.08 -8.60 7.68
CA PHE A 300 6.25 -7.66 8.41
C PHE A 300 6.88 -7.43 9.77
N ALA A 301 7.21 -6.19 10.11
CA ALA A 301 7.93 -5.86 11.33
C ALA A 301 7.28 -4.70 12.09
N LEU A 302 7.30 -4.81 13.41
CA LEU A 302 7.01 -3.71 14.35
C LEU A 302 8.32 -3.37 15.06
N GLY A 303 8.85 -2.18 14.81
CA GLY A 303 9.96 -1.58 15.51
C GLY A 303 9.50 -0.58 16.58
N GLU A 304 10.35 -0.30 17.54
CA GLU A 304 10.14 0.71 18.57
C GLU A 304 11.44 1.48 18.81
N LYS A 305 11.36 2.81 18.81
CA LYS A 305 12.51 3.64 19.18
C LYS A 305 12.81 3.46 20.66
N ILE A 306 14.05 3.08 20.96
CA ILE A 306 14.52 2.90 22.34
C ILE A 306 14.43 4.24 23.06
N GLN A 307 13.82 4.23 24.25
CA GLN A 307 13.94 5.36 25.15
C GLN A 307 15.42 5.44 25.58
N SER A 308 16.10 6.55 25.26
CA SER A 308 17.39 6.80 25.89
C SER A 308 17.15 6.78 27.41
N ALA A 309 17.85 5.89 28.12
CA ALA A 309 17.87 5.96 29.57
C ALA A 309 18.24 7.40 29.93
N CYS A 310 17.39 8.09 30.69
CA CYS A 310 17.77 9.37 31.28
C CYS A 310 19.00 9.08 32.13
N GLU A 311 20.17 9.61 31.70
CA GLU A 311 21.34 9.73 32.57
C GLU A 311 21.05 10.66 33.72
#